data_75088f6c34005f0cc19cf89da3052f63
#
_entry.id   75088f6c34005f0cc19cf89da3052f63
#
_cell.length_a   1.000
_cell.length_b   1.000
_cell.length_c   1.000
_cell.angle_alpha   90.00
_cell.angle_beta   90.00
_cell.angle_gamma   90.00
#
_symmetry.space_group_name_H-M   'P 1'
#
loop_
_entity.id
_entity.type
_entity.pdbx_description
1 polymer ?
#
loop_
_entity_poly.entity_id
_entity_poly.type
_entity_poly.pdbx_seq_one_letter_code
_entity_poly.pdbx_strand_id
1 'polypeptide(L)'
;MQEVEVRSWSGIPALVLNLVVIVASLVWLVLGARDNSGSMIFASLVLLLLAALMLIGYYMVEPNQAAVLTLFGKYVGTVREQGLRFNNPFYAKRKVSLRVRNFESGRLKVNELEGSPIEIAAVIVWKVVDSAEATFNVDDYESFVHIQSEAALRSMATQYPYDQHEDDQISLRSHANEISEQLKRQLDERLTTAGVDVIEARISHLAYAAEIAQAMLQRQQANAVVAARRRIVDGAVGMVDMALKDLKALGIVDLDEERQAQMVSNLLVVLCSDRAVTPVVNTGSIHQ
;
A
#
# COMPACT_ATOMS: atom_id res chain seq x y z
N MET A 1 -4.71 -18.96 14.23
CA MET A 1 -4.05 -20.29 14.44
C MET A 1 -2.56 -20.05 14.27
N GLN A 2 -1.72 -20.23 15.28
CA GLN A 2 -0.29 -19.88 15.17
C GLN A 2 0.46 -20.95 14.37
N GLU A 3 1.37 -20.50 13.52
CA GLU A 3 2.23 -21.38 12.73
C GLU A 3 3.21 -22.14 13.63
N VAL A 4 3.27 -23.46 13.45
CA VAL A 4 4.23 -24.34 14.15
C VAL A 4 5.23 -24.85 13.12
N GLU A 5 6.49 -24.48 13.28
CA GLU A 5 7.55 -25.01 12.41
C GLU A 5 7.86 -26.46 12.74
N VAL A 6 7.76 -27.33 11.75
CA VAL A 6 8.10 -28.75 11.85
C VAL A 6 9.35 -29.05 11.03
N ARG A 7 10.33 -29.68 11.67
CA ARG A 7 11.54 -30.14 10.99
C ARG A 7 11.19 -31.30 10.05
N SER A 8 11.65 -31.20 8.81
CA SER A 8 11.55 -32.26 7.81
C SER A 8 12.90 -32.94 7.60
N TRP A 9 12.87 -34.18 7.22
CA TRP A 9 14.09 -34.90 6.87
C TRP A 9 14.60 -34.42 5.51
N SER A 10 15.93 -34.36 5.35
CA SER A 10 16.52 -34.09 4.04
C SER A 10 16.09 -35.17 3.05
N GLY A 11 15.48 -34.75 1.94
CA GLY A 11 14.91 -35.69 0.97
C GLY A 11 15.97 -36.46 0.18
N ILE A 12 17.17 -35.90 -0.05
CA ILE A 12 18.22 -36.55 -0.85
C ILE A 12 18.71 -37.86 -0.20
N PRO A 13 19.19 -37.87 1.08
CA PRO A 13 19.60 -39.12 1.68
C PRO A 13 18.44 -40.11 1.89
N ALA A 14 17.24 -39.61 2.19
CA ALA A 14 16.07 -40.47 2.29
C ALA A 14 15.70 -41.11 0.93
N LEU A 15 15.83 -40.39 -0.18
CA LEU A 15 15.57 -40.89 -1.52
C LEU A 15 16.58 -41.95 -1.93
N VAL A 16 17.90 -41.73 -1.63
CA VAL A 16 18.93 -42.72 -1.91
C VAL A 16 18.65 -44.01 -1.13
N LEU A 17 18.32 -43.88 0.16
CA LEU A 17 17.97 -45.03 1.00
C LEU A 17 16.76 -45.79 0.44
N ASN A 18 15.72 -45.08 0.07
CA ASN A 18 14.52 -45.67 -0.52
C ASN A 18 14.83 -46.40 -1.84
N LEU A 19 15.66 -45.81 -2.70
CA LEU A 19 16.08 -46.41 -3.97
C LEU A 19 16.90 -47.72 -3.73
N VAL A 20 17.80 -47.73 -2.72
CA VAL A 20 18.53 -48.93 -2.31
C VAL A 20 17.55 -50.02 -1.84
N VAL A 21 16.54 -49.65 -1.05
CA VAL A 21 15.49 -50.60 -0.59
C VAL A 21 14.69 -51.16 -1.78
N ILE A 22 14.34 -50.35 -2.75
CA ILE A 22 13.63 -50.78 -3.97
C ILE A 22 14.52 -51.77 -4.74
N VAL A 23 15.77 -51.43 -5.01
CA VAL A 23 16.70 -52.32 -5.72
C VAL A 23 16.91 -53.63 -4.95
N ALA A 24 17.12 -53.56 -3.65
CA ALA A 24 17.28 -54.78 -2.83
C ALA A 24 16.02 -55.66 -2.83
N SER A 25 14.83 -55.06 -2.79
CA SER A 25 13.55 -55.80 -2.86
C SER A 25 13.34 -56.46 -4.21
N LEU A 26 13.75 -55.83 -5.32
CA LEU A 26 13.72 -56.44 -6.66
C LEU A 26 14.69 -57.60 -6.78
N VAL A 27 15.93 -57.46 -6.28
CA VAL A 27 16.91 -58.58 -6.25
C VAL A 27 16.35 -59.74 -5.44
N TRP A 28 15.78 -59.44 -4.26
CA TRP A 28 15.19 -60.47 -3.41
C TRP A 28 14.01 -61.19 -4.03
N LEU A 29 13.22 -60.48 -4.81
CA LEU A 29 12.10 -61.02 -5.59
C LEU A 29 12.59 -62.00 -6.68
N VAL A 30 13.69 -61.64 -7.38
CA VAL A 30 14.29 -62.51 -8.42
C VAL A 30 14.90 -63.78 -7.80
N LEU A 31 15.60 -63.63 -6.66
CA LEU A 31 16.16 -64.79 -5.95
C LEU A 31 15.07 -65.71 -5.40
N GLY A 32 14.01 -65.16 -4.80
CA GLY A 32 12.86 -65.90 -4.31
C GLY A 32 12.11 -66.66 -5.39
N ALA A 33 12.00 -66.07 -6.62
CA ALA A 33 11.44 -66.71 -7.77
C ALA A 33 12.30 -67.87 -8.30
N ARG A 34 13.64 -67.71 -8.25
CA ARG A 34 14.58 -68.76 -8.64
C ARG A 34 14.56 -69.96 -7.67
N ASP A 35 14.48 -69.66 -6.37
CA ASP A 35 14.47 -70.67 -5.29
C ASP A 35 13.07 -71.28 -5.05
N ASN A 36 12.06 -70.83 -5.81
CA ASN A 36 10.65 -71.24 -5.72
C ASN A 36 10.07 -71.06 -4.29
N SER A 37 10.58 -70.08 -3.54
CA SER A 37 10.21 -69.78 -2.15
C SER A 37 9.07 -68.74 -2.09
N GLY A 38 7.86 -69.21 -1.85
CA GLY A 38 6.66 -68.35 -1.79
C GLY A 38 6.76 -67.25 -0.66
N SER A 39 7.43 -67.59 0.45
CA SER A 39 7.61 -66.62 1.54
C SER A 39 8.55 -65.47 1.18
N MET A 40 9.62 -65.73 0.42
CA MET A 40 10.55 -64.71 -0.04
C MET A 40 9.88 -63.80 -1.09
N ILE A 41 9.11 -64.34 -1.98
CA ILE A 41 8.33 -63.58 -3.00
C ILE A 41 7.33 -62.66 -2.27
N PHE A 42 6.57 -63.17 -1.31
CA PHE A 42 5.60 -62.37 -0.57
C PHE A 42 6.25 -61.25 0.21
N ALA A 43 7.35 -61.51 0.92
CA ALA A 43 8.09 -60.53 1.69
C ALA A 43 8.65 -59.40 0.78
N SER A 44 9.21 -59.76 -0.38
CA SER A 44 9.74 -58.79 -1.35
C SER A 44 8.66 -57.91 -1.94
N LEU A 45 7.48 -58.44 -2.23
CA LEU A 45 6.33 -57.66 -2.71
C LEU A 45 5.81 -56.69 -1.67
N VAL A 46 5.72 -57.11 -0.40
CA VAL A 46 5.33 -56.21 0.71
C VAL A 46 6.36 -55.09 0.90
N LEU A 47 7.66 -55.40 0.84
CA LEU A 47 8.70 -54.39 0.95
C LEU A 47 8.69 -53.40 -0.20
N LEU A 48 8.45 -53.87 -1.43
CA LEU A 48 8.34 -53.02 -2.61
C LEU A 48 7.12 -52.12 -2.54
N LEU A 49 5.99 -52.63 -2.07
CA LEU A 49 4.78 -51.79 -1.85
C LEU A 49 5.00 -50.73 -0.78
N LEU A 50 5.66 -51.06 0.33
CA LEU A 50 6.02 -50.09 1.35
C LEU A 50 6.98 -49.03 0.82
N ALA A 51 8.00 -49.42 0.06
CA ALA A 51 8.94 -48.50 -0.55
C ALA A 51 8.25 -47.59 -1.58
N ALA A 52 7.30 -48.10 -2.36
CA ALA A 52 6.50 -47.29 -3.26
C ALA A 52 5.58 -46.30 -2.54
N LEU A 53 4.98 -46.71 -1.40
CA LEU A 53 4.20 -45.82 -0.54
C LEU A 53 5.07 -44.65 0.01
N MET A 54 6.31 -44.94 0.39
CA MET A 54 7.24 -43.91 0.89
C MET A 54 7.57 -42.86 -0.18
N LEU A 55 7.47 -43.15 -1.49
CA LEU A 55 7.70 -42.16 -2.54
C LEU A 55 6.69 -40.99 -2.47
N ILE A 56 5.47 -41.21 -1.99
CA ILE A 56 4.45 -40.16 -1.82
C ILE A 56 4.92 -39.12 -0.73
N GLY A 57 5.81 -39.53 0.17
CA GLY A 57 6.32 -38.67 1.24
C GLY A 57 7.24 -37.53 0.76
N TYR A 58 7.79 -37.62 -0.46
CA TYR A 58 8.72 -36.62 -0.98
C TYR A 58 7.99 -35.43 -1.55
N TYR A 59 8.53 -34.24 -1.32
CA TYR A 59 8.08 -32.98 -1.90
C TYR A 59 9.23 -31.99 -1.95
N MET A 60 9.12 -31.02 -2.83
CA MET A 60 10.10 -29.95 -3.00
C MET A 60 9.54 -28.63 -2.46
N VAL A 61 10.35 -27.93 -1.69
CA VAL A 61 10.07 -26.58 -1.20
C VAL A 61 11.02 -25.62 -1.90
N GLU A 62 10.49 -24.67 -2.63
CA GLU A 62 11.28 -23.64 -3.30
C GLU A 62 11.74 -22.55 -2.31
N PRO A 63 12.75 -21.74 -2.68
CA PRO A 63 13.10 -20.54 -1.91
C PRO A 63 11.89 -19.59 -1.79
N ASN A 64 11.67 -19.07 -0.57
CA ASN A 64 10.52 -18.23 -0.24
C ASN A 64 9.17 -18.93 -0.51
N GLN A 65 9.08 -20.19 -0.17
CA GLN A 65 7.86 -21.01 -0.17
C GLN A 65 7.76 -21.77 1.13
N ALA A 66 6.56 -21.92 1.65
CA ALA A 66 6.26 -22.76 2.80
C ALA A 66 5.37 -23.93 2.37
N ALA A 67 5.56 -25.10 2.98
CA ALA A 67 4.67 -26.23 2.81
C ALA A 67 3.88 -26.47 4.10
N VAL A 68 2.59 -26.22 4.06
CA VAL A 68 1.64 -26.47 5.14
C VAL A 68 1.23 -27.94 5.11
N LEU A 69 1.46 -28.64 6.23
CA LEU A 69 1.22 -30.08 6.37
C LEU A 69 -0.05 -30.32 7.17
N THR A 70 -0.91 -31.18 6.63
CA THR A 70 -2.12 -31.63 7.33
C THR A 70 -2.21 -33.16 7.31
N LEU A 71 -2.69 -33.74 8.41
CA LEU A 71 -2.95 -35.17 8.54
C LEU A 71 -4.44 -35.35 8.80
N PHE A 72 -5.16 -35.97 7.86
CA PHE A 72 -6.60 -36.20 7.96
C PHE A 72 -7.42 -34.96 8.39
N GLY A 73 -7.08 -33.79 7.83
CA GLY A 73 -7.73 -32.52 8.13
C GLY A 73 -7.19 -31.77 9.37
N LYS A 74 -6.30 -32.38 10.17
CA LYS A 74 -5.66 -31.74 11.31
C LYS A 74 -4.34 -31.08 10.87
N TYR A 75 -4.14 -29.81 11.22
CA TYR A 75 -2.88 -29.12 11.02
C TYR A 75 -1.76 -29.76 11.87
N VAL A 76 -0.66 -30.09 11.25
CA VAL A 76 0.52 -30.70 11.89
C VAL A 76 1.64 -29.69 12.05
N GLY A 77 1.85 -28.86 11.03
CA GLY A 77 2.89 -27.83 11.06
C GLY A 77 3.27 -27.39 9.64
N THR A 78 4.21 -26.47 9.59
CA THR A 78 4.70 -25.85 8.35
C THR A 78 6.19 -26.11 8.19
N VAL A 79 6.63 -26.41 6.97
CA VAL A 79 8.04 -26.58 6.61
C VAL A 79 8.46 -25.41 5.71
N ARG A 80 9.45 -24.65 6.18
CA ARG A 80 10.04 -23.52 5.44
C ARG A 80 11.42 -23.83 4.86
N GLU A 81 12.01 -24.95 5.28
CA GLU A 81 13.33 -25.36 4.81
C GLU A 81 13.26 -25.75 3.32
N GLN A 82 14.05 -25.07 2.50
CA GLN A 82 14.12 -25.26 1.06
C GLN A 82 14.77 -26.58 0.64
N GLY A 83 14.46 -27.03 -0.57
CA GLY A 83 15.03 -28.22 -1.18
C GLY A 83 14.09 -29.42 -1.19
N LEU A 84 14.62 -30.59 -1.53
CA LEU A 84 13.88 -31.84 -1.49
C LEU A 84 13.72 -32.27 -0.03
N ARG A 85 12.48 -32.48 0.41
CA ARG A 85 12.12 -32.85 1.78
C ARG A 85 11.31 -34.14 1.80
N PHE A 86 11.43 -34.84 2.90
CA PHE A 86 10.69 -36.06 3.14
C PHE A 86 9.95 -35.98 4.48
N ASN A 87 8.67 -36.27 4.44
CA ASN A 87 7.82 -36.41 5.62
C ASN A 87 6.86 -37.59 5.44
N ASN A 88 6.03 -37.84 6.44
CA ASN A 88 5.02 -38.89 6.40
C ASN A 88 4.24 -38.87 5.08
N PRO A 89 4.15 -40.00 4.33
CA PRO A 89 3.44 -40.08 3.05
C PRO A 89 1.94 -39.73 3.16
N PHE A 90 1.33 -39.85 4.34
CA PHE A 90 -0.08 -39.53 4.57
C PHE A 90 -0.36 -38.03 4.80
N TYR A 91 0.68 -37.20 4.85
CA TYR A 91 0.50 -35.77 4.97
C TYR A 91 0.02 -35.18 3.64
N ALA A 92 -1.12 -34.47 3.68
CA ALA A 92 -1.49 -33.56 2.59
C ALA A 92 -0.62 -32.30 2.71
N LYS A 93 -0.13 -31.81 1.58
CA LYS A 93 0.87 -30.74 1.48
C LYS A 93 0.29 -29.60 0.64
N ARG A 94 0.09 -28.42 1.25
CA ARG A 94 -0.33 -27.19 0.56
C ARG A 94 0.83 -26.22 0.53
N LYS A 95 1.24 -25.79 -0.65
CA LYS A 95 2.34 -24.85 -0.83
C LYS A 95 1.81 -23.41 -0.82
N VAL A 96 2.44 -22.54 -0.02
CA VAL A 96 2.13 -21.13 0.07
C VAL A 96 3.38 -20.33 -0.29
N SER A 97 3.25 -19.35 -1.17
CA SER A 97 4.36 -18.46 -1.53
C SER A 97 4.54 -17.37 -0.47
N LEU A 98 5.76 -17.22 0.04
CA LEU A 98 6.15 -16.16 0.97
C LEU A 98 6.83 -14.98 0.26
N ARG A 99 6.83 -14.99 -1.09
CA ARG A 99 7.41 -13.91 -1.90
C ARG A 99 6.58 -12.63 -1.72
N VAL A 100 7.28 -11.52 -1.81
CA VAL A 100 6.61 -10.20 -1.86
C VAL A 100 5.78 -10.13 -3.14
N ARG A 101 4.56 -9.65 -2.99
CA ARG A 101 3.61 -9.45 -4.08
C ARG A 101 3.12 -8.01 -4.05
N ASN A 102 2.73 -7.53 -5.18
CA ASN A 102 2.06 -6.24 -5.32
C ASN A 102 0.80 -6.40 -6.16
N PHE A 103 -0.17 -5.57 -5.88
CA PHE A 103 -1.30 -5.37 -6.76
C PHE A 103 -1.73 -3.91 -6.74
N GLU A 104 -2.34 -3.47 -7.81
CA GLU A 104 -2.98 -2.17 -7.91
C GLU A 104 -4.49 -2.37 -7.81
N SER A 105 -5.14 -1.64 -6.89
CA SER A 105 -6.60 -1.65 -6.81
C SER A 105 -7.19 -1.05 -8.08
N GLY A 106 -8.36 -1.51 -8.49
CA GLY A 106 -9.13 -0.82 -9.53
C GLY A 106 -9.39 0.64 -9.13
N ARG A 107 -9.69 1.50 -10.10
CA ARG A 107 -10.13 2.87 -9.82
C ARG A 107 -11.49 2.82 -9.16
N LEU A 108 -11.54 3.20 -7.91
CA LEU A 108 -12.76 3.25 -7.10
C LEU A 108 -13.34 4.66 -7.17
N LYS A 109 -14.60 4.75 -7.56
CA LYS A 109 -15.36 6.00 -7.48
C LYS A 109 -16.01 6.07 -6.11
N VAL A 110 -15.62 7.07 -5.32
CA VAL A 110 -16.08 7.26 -3.93
C VAL A 110 -16.30 8.74 -3.66
N ASN A 111 -17.14 9.06 -2.68
CA ASN A 111 -17.27 10.43 -2.19
C ASN A 111 -16.24 10.66 -1.08
N GLU A 112 -15.50 11.74 -1.18
CA GLU A 112 -14.59 12.19 -0.12
C GLU A 112 -15.37 12.85 1.03
N LEU A 113 -14.64 13.33 2.07
CA LEU A 113 -15.24 13.88 3.29
C LEU A 113 -16.26 15.00 3.02
N GLU A 114 -16.04 15.86 2.03
CA GLU A 114 -16.94 16.95 1.66
C GLU A 114 -18.10 16.51 0.74
N GLY A 115 -18.14 15.22 0.39
CA GLY A 115 -19.18 14.65 -0.48
C GLY A 115 -18.88 14.75 -1.97
N SER A 116 -17.74 15.28 -2.38
CA SER A 116 -17.34 15.36 -3.78
C SER A 116 -16.90 13.98 -4.30
N PRO A 117 -17.40 13.52 -5.47
CA PRO A 117 -17.00 12.25 -6.04
C PRO A 117 -15.56 12.32 -6.58
N ILE A 118 -14.73 11.40 -6.12
CA ILE A 118 -13.34 11.23 -6.55
C ILE A 118 -13.10 9.82 -7.10
N GLU A 119 -12.12 9.69 -7.96
CA GLU A 119 -11.54 8.41 -8.40
C GLU A 119 -10.22 8.20 -7.69
N ILE A 120 -10.12 7.09 -6.96
CA ILE A 120 -8.94 6.75 -6.16
C ILE A 120 -8.50 5.32 -6.47
N ALA A 121 -7.20 5.10 -6.58
CA ALA A 121 -6.58 3.78 -6.66
C ALA A 121 -5.31 3.75 -5.80
N ALA A 122 -4.92 2.56 -5.34
CA ALA A 122 -3.72 2.37 -4.54
C ALA A 122 -2.94 1.14 -5.00
N VAL A 123 -1.61 1.21 -4.87
CA VAL A 123 -0.71 0.06 -4.98
C VAL A 123 -0.39 -0.42 -3.58
N ILE A 124 -0.59 -1.72 -3.35
CA ILE A 124 -0.34 -2.39 -2.09
C ILE A 124 0.72 -3.47 -2.30
N VAL A 125 1.78 -3.41 -1.50
CA VAL A 125 2.88 -4.37 -1.48
C VAL A 125 2.76 -5.18 -0.20
N TRP A 126 2.68 -6.51 -0.32
CA TRP A 126 2.37 -7.40 0.78
C TRP A 126 3.08 -8.74 0.66
N LYS A 127 3.17 -9.50 1.73
CA LYS A 127 3.69 -10.87 1.77
C LYS A 127 2.94 -11.71 2.80
N VAL A 128 2.96 -13.01 2.64
CA VAL A 128 2.47 -13.94 3.66
C VAL A 128 3.57 -14.13 4.73
N VAL A 129 3.21 -13.95 5.99
CA VAL A 129 4.08 -14.15 7.15
C VAL A 129 3.72 -15.43 7.89
N ASP A 130 2.43 -15.68 8.08
CA ASP A 130 1.90 -16.92 8.66
C ASP A 130 1.16 -17.73 7.59
N SER A 131 1.80 -18.80 7.12
CA SER A 131 1.24 -19.64 6.06
C SER A 131 0.10 -20.54 6.56
N ALA A 132 0.03 -20.83 7.85
CA ALA A 132 -1.07 -21.58 8.43
C ALA A 132 -2.35 -20.70 8.49
N GLU A 133 -2.23 -19.44 8.93
CA GLU A 133 -3.34 -18.50 8.93
C GLU A 133 -3.84 -18.21 7.51
N ALA A 134 -2.93 -18.00 6.57
CA ALA A 134 -3.28 -17.79 5.17
C ALA A 134 -3.99 -18.99 4.52
N THR A 135 -3.79 -20.20 5.05
CA THR A 135 -4.37 -21.42 4.51
C THR A 135 -5.70 -21.80 5.16
N PHE A 136 -5.89 -21.49 6.45
CA PHE A 136 -7.00 -22.02 7.24
C PHE A 136 -7.97 -20.96 7.77
N ASN A 137 -7.54 -19.69 7.90
CA ASN A 137 -8.42 -18.64 8.38
C ASN A 137 -9.27 -18.01 7.27
N VAL A 138 -8.78 -18.10 6.02
CA VAL A 138 -9.46 -17.57 4.82
C VAL A 138 -9.42 -18.60 3.68
N ASP A 139 -10.42 -18.61 2.84
CA ASP A 139 -10.50 -19.55 1.72
C ASP A 139 -9.47 -19.22 0.64
N ASP A 140 -9.38 -17.94 0.27
CA ASP A 140 -8.41 -17.40 -0.68
C ASP A 140 -7.84 -16.09 -0.15
N TYR A 141 -6.62 -16.16 0.35
CA TYR A 141 -5.94 -15.00 0.93
C TYR A 141 -5.64 -13.91 -0.10
N GLU A 142 -5.45 -14.25 -1.38
CA GLU A 142 -5.22 -13.25 -2.44
C GLU A 142 -6.48 -12.42 -2.66
N SER A 143 -7.61 -13.07 -2.88
CA SER A 143 -8.91 -12.40 -3.01
C SER A 143 -9.29 -11.61 -1.75
N PHE A 144 -8.99 -12.17 -0.57
CA PHE A 144 -9.22 -11.48 0.70
C PHE A 144 -8.43 -10.17 0.81
N VAL A 145 -7.14 -10.18 0.45
CA VAL A 145 -6.30 -8.98 0.41
C VAL A 145 -6.90 -7.93 -0.52
N HIS A 146 -7.32 -8.32 -1.73
CA HIS A 146 -7.94 -7.41 -2.69
C HIS A 146 -9.19 -6.73 -2.12
N ILE A 147 -10.13 -7.51 -1.61
CA ILE A 147 -11.41 -7.01 -1.08
C ILE A 147 -11.20 -6.10 0.13
N GLN A 148 -10.33 -6.50 1.06
CA GLN A 148 -10.03 -5.68 2.25
C GLN A 148 -9.30 -4.40 1.90
N SER A 149 -8.45 -4.42 0.90
CA SER A 149 -7.73 -3.24 0.42
C SER A 149 -8.66 -2.22 -0.22
N GLU A 150 -9.59 -2.66 -1.05
CA GLU A 150 -10.60 -1.77 -1.61
C GLU A 150 -11.52 -1.19 -0.52
N ALA A 151 -11.90 -1.99 0.47
CA ALA A 151 -12.71 -1.54 1.59
C ALA A 151 -11.98 -0.50 2.47
N ALA A 152 -10.69 -0.72 2.74
CA ALA A 152 -9.86 0.23 3.49
C ALA A 152 -9.68 1.54 2.71
N LEU A 153 -9.40 1.46 1.42
CA LEU A 153 -9.24 2.62 0.54
C LEU A 153 -10.52 3.47 0.48
N ARG A 154 -11.68 2.82 0.37
CA ARG A 154 -12.99 3.49 0.43
C ARG A 154 -13.24 4.16 1.77
N SER A 155 -12.94 3.45 2.87
CA SER A 155 -13.09 4.00 4.22
C SER A 155 -12.19 5.22 4.43
N MET A 156 -10.97 5.18 3.94
CA MET A 156 -10.03 6.29 4.03
C MET A 156 -10.49 7.48 3.20
N ALA A 157 -10.93 7.28 1.97
CA ALA A 157 -11.42 8.34 1.11
C ALA A 157 -12.57 9.14 1.75
N THR A 158 -13.45 8.48 2.53
CA THR A 158 -14.54 9.16 3.23
C THR A 158 -14.11 9.93 4.48
N GLN A 159 -12.91 9.68 5.01
CA GLN A 159 -12.42 10.32 6.24
C GLN A 159 -11.60 11.58 5.99
N TYR A 160 -11.05 11.74 4.80
CA TYR A 160 -10.17 12.84 4.45
C TYR A 160 -10.71 13.61 3.24
N PRO A 161 -10.56 14.96 3.22
CA PRO A 161 -10.89 15.76 2.05
C PRO A 161 -9.86 15.54 0.94
N TYR A 162 -10.27 15.76 -0.30
CA TYR A 162 -9.38 15.69 -1.46
C TYR A 162 -8.26 16.74 -1.39
N ASP A 163 -8.63 17.99 -1.13
CA ASP A 163 -7.71 19.13 -1.05
C ASP A 163 -7.80 19.82 0.31
N GLN A 164 -6.76 20.53 0.69
CA GLN A 164 -6.69 21.25 1.95
C GLN A 164 -7.48 22.56 1.86
N HIS A 165 -8.39 22.80 2.81
CA HIS A 165 -9.16 24.03 2.93
C HIS A 165 -8.69 24.92 4.06
N GLU A 166 -8.10 24.35 5.10
CA GLU A 166 -7.51 25.01 6.25
C GLU A 166 -6.05 24.59 6.40
N ASP A 167 -5.19 25.49 6.91
CA ASP A 167 -3.73 25.28 6.94
C ASP A 167 -3.29 24.05 7.77
N ASP A 168 -4.15 23.53 8.67
CA ASP A 168 -3.84 22.41 9.57
C ASP A 168 -4.60 21.10 9.21
N GLN A 169 -5.35 21.07 8.10
CA GLN A 169 -6.17 19.92 7.74
C GLN A 169 -5.38 18.93 6.88
N ILE A 170 -5.32 17.65 7.32
CA ILE A 170 -4.75 16.57 6.53
C ILE A 170 -5.67 16.29 5.32
N SER A 171 -5.09 16.26 4.11
CA SER A 171 -5.81 15.98 2.87
C SER A 171 -5.15 14.86 2.07
N LEU A 172 -5.94 14.18 1.24
CA LEU A 172 -5.48 13.07 0.40
C LEU A 172 -4.37 13.50 -0.57
N ARG A 173 -4.42 14.74 -1.07
CA ARG A 173 -3.47 15.26 -2.06
C ARG A 173 -2.19 15.80 -1.44
N SER A 174 -2.30 16.58 -0.37
CA SER A 174 -1.15 17.34 0.18
C SER A 174 -0.32 16.51 1.15
N HIS A 175 -0.92 15.50 1.82
CA HIS A 175 -0.30 14.71 2.87
C HIS A 175 -0.15 13.24 2.49
N ALA A 176 0.33 12.97 1.26
CA ALA A 176 0.39 11.63 0.69
C ALA A 176 1.14 10.60 1.56
N ASN A 177 2.20 11.01 2.27
CA ASN A 177 2.97 10.11 3.13
C ASN A 177 2.17 9.72 4.38
N GLU A 178 1.52 10.66 5.04
CA GLU A 178 0.71 10.41 6.24
C GLU A 178 -0.49 9.53 5.91
N ILE A 179 -1.13 9.79 4.78
CA ILE A 179 -2.24 8.99 4.25
C ILE A 179 -1.77 7.56 3.92
N SER A 180 -0.59 7.40 3.32
CA SER A 180 -0.01 6.08 3.04
C SER A 180 0.28 5.28 4.31
N GLU A 181 0.83 5.91 5.33
CA GLU A 181 1.07 5.31 6.64
C GLU A 181 -0.24 4.90 7.34
N GLN A 182 -1.27 5.74 7.22
CA GLN A 182 -2.58 5.44 7.79
C GLN A 182 -3.27 4.28 7.06
N LEU A 183 -3.18 4.27 5.71
CA LEU A 183 -3.70 3.17 4.90
C LEU A 183 -3.01 1.85 5.24
N LYS A 184 -1.67 1.88 5.35
CA LYS A 184 -0.90 0.72 5.76
C LYS A 184 -1.38 0.18 7.12
N ARG A 185 -1.52 1.03 8.14
CA ARG A 185 -1.99 0.61 9.47
C ARG A 185 -3.38 -0.02 9.44
N GLN A 186 -4.32 0.60 8.72
CA GLN A 186 -5.67 0.04 8.59
C GLN A 186 -5.68 -1.31 7.86
N LEU A 187 -4.78 -1.49 6.88
CA LEU A 187 -4.63 -2.75 6.18
C LEU A 187 -3.99 -3.82 7.05
N ASP A 188 -2.93 -3.49 7.79
CA ASP A 188 -2.26 -4.42 8.69
C ASP A 188 -3.23 -4.99 9.73
N GLU A 189 -4.05 -4.13 10.36
CA GLU A 189 -5.06 -4.56 11.33
C GLU A 189 -6.06 -5.56 10.73
N ARG A 190 -6.48 -5.37 9.48
CA ARG A 190 -7.45 -6.23 8.80
C ARG A 190 -6.83 -7.52 8.26
N LEU A 191 -5.61 -7.45 7.75
CA LEU A 191 -4.95 -8.55 7.04
C LEU A 191 -4.15 -9.48 7.96
N THR A 192 -3.86 -9.05 9.20
CA THR A 192 -3.21 -9.89 10.22
C THR A 192 -3.97 -11.19 10.46
N THR A 193 -5.30 -11.19 10.42
CA THR A 193 -6.13 -12.39 10.58
C THR A 193 -5.93 -13.43 9.48
N ALA A 194 -5.46 -13.01 8.32
CA ALA A 194 -5.12 -13.86 7.18
C ALA A 194 -3.62 -14.20 7.10
N GLY A 195 -2.84 -13.89 8.14
CA GLY A 195 -1.39 -14.13 8.16
C GLY A 195 -0.59 -13.34 7.12
N VAL A 196 -1.12 -12.18 6.71
CA VAL A 196 -0.53 -11.30 5.70
C VAL A 196 0.00 -10.02 6.36
N ASP A 197 1.19 -9.59 5.94
CA ASP A 197 1.87 -8.37 6.36
C ASP A 197 1.94 -7.39 5.18
N VAL A 198 1.56 -6.14 5.42
CA VAL A 198 1.61 -5.07 4.42
C VAL A 198 2.93 -4.33 4.54
N ILE A 199 3.78 -4.46 3.54
CA ILE A 199 5.07 -3.77 3.49
C ILE A 199 4.86 -2.29 3.21
N GLU A 200 3.99 -1.99 2.24
CA GLU A 200 3.74 -0.64 1.75
C GLU A 200 2.34 -0.54 1.14
N ALA A 201 1.70 0.61 1.35
CA ALA A 201 0.44 0.97 0.69
C ALA A 201 0.50 2.43 0.26
N ARG A 202 0.36 2.70 -1.04
CA ARG A 202 0.42 4.07 -1.59
C ARG A 202 -0.72 4.32 -2.56
N ILE A 203 -1.24 5.54 -2.55
CA ILE A 203 -2.19 6.00 -3.56
C ILE A 203 -1.45 6.11 -4.90
N SER A 204 -1.92 5.41 -5.93
CA SER A 204 -1.40 5.44 -7.29
C SER A 204 -2.16 6.39 -8.20
N HIS A 205 -3.45 6.58 -7.93
CA HIS A 205 -4.32 7.47 -8.69
C HIS A 205 -5.25 8.22 -7.74
N LEU A 206 -5.35 9.54 -7.94
CA LEU A 206 -6.25 10.40 -7.20
C LEU A 206 -6.70 11.55 -8.10
N ALA A 207 -7.97 11.60 -8.43
CA ALA A 207 -8.54 12.65 -9.28
C ALA A 207 -10.00 12.88 -8.91
N TYR A 208 -10.52 14.06 -9.21
CA TYR A 208 -11.98 14.26 -9.20
C TYR A 208 -12.63 13.41 -10.29
N ALA A 209 -13.81 12.89 -10.01
CA ALA A 209 -14.59 12.18 -11.01
C ALA A 209 -14.90 13.09 -12.21
N ALA A 210 -14.94 12.52 -13.40
CA ALA A 210 -15.05 13.26 -14.66
C ALA A 210 -16.25 14.25 -14.69
N GLU A 211 -17.33 13.89 -14.00
CA GLU A 211 -18.57 14.70 -13.95
C GLU A 211 -18.38 16.06 -13.28
N ILE A 212 -17.48 16.15 -12.30
CA ILE A 212 -17.26 17.38 -11.54
C ILE A 212 -15.89 18.01 -11.79
N ALA A 213 -15.02 17.34 -12.54
CA ALA A 213 -13.63 17.77 -12.73
C ALA A 213 -13.53 19.20 -13.25
N GLN A 214 -14.38 19.58 -14.21
CA GLN A 214 -14.39 20.95 -14.77
C GLN A 214 -14.85 21.98 -13.73
N ALA A 215 -15.90 21.69 -12.96
CA ALA A 215 -16.39 22.59 -11.92
C ALA A 215 -15.35 22.79 -10.80
N MET A 216 -14.65 21.71 -10.41
CA MET A 216 -13.60 21.77 -9.40
C MET A 216 -12.37 22.54 -9.90
N LEU A 217 -12.01 22.40 -11.17
CA LEU A 217 -10.96 23.21 -11.78
C LEU A 217 -11.30 24.71 -11.73
N GLN A 218 -12.55 25.08 -12.06
CA GLN A 218 -13.01 26.48 -11.95
C GLN A 218 -12.96 26.99 -10.50
N ARG A 219 -13.39 26.17 -9.53
CA ARG A 219 -13.30 26.49 -8.09
C ARG A 219 -11.84 26.71 -7.66
N GLN A 220 -10.92 25.83 -8.07
CA GLN A 220 -9.50 25.97 -7.77
C GLN A 220 -8.90 27.23 -8.40
N GLN A 221 -9.26 27.55 -9.65
CA GLN A 221 -8.83 28.79 -10.32
C GLN A 221 -9.34 30.03 -9.57
N ALA A 222 -10.62 30.04 -9.19
CA ALA A 222 -11.19 31.14 -8.42
C ALA A 222 -10.48 31.34 -7.07
N ASN A 223 -10.26 30.27 -6.33
CA ASN A 223 -9.55 30.30 -5.06
C ASN A 223 -8.10 30.81 -5.23
N ALA A 224 -7.41 30.35 -6.27
CA ALA A 224 -6.06 30.80 -6.57
C ALA A 224 -5.99 32.29 -6.90
N VAL A 225 -6.96 32.83 -7.67
CA VAL A 225 -7.07 34.24 -7.97
C VAL A 225 -7.34 35.07 -6.72
N VAL A 226 -8.25 34.61 -5.84
CA VAL A 226 -8.56 35.30 -4.57
C VAL A 226 -7.34 35.29 -3.65
N ALA A 227 -6.65 34.15 -3.52
CA ALA A 227 -5.44 34.04 -2.70
C ALA A 227 -4.30 34.93 -3.23
N ALA A 228 -4.11 34.98 -4.55
CA ALA A 228 -3.14 35.86 -5.19
C ALA A 228 -3.44 37.33 -4.92
N ARG A 229 -4.72 37.74 -5.09
CA ARG A 229 -5.14 39.12 -4.80
C ARG A 229 -4.96 39.50 -3.35
N ARG A 230 -5.29 38.60 -2.42
CA ARG A 230 -5.04 38.85 -0.99
C ARG A 230 -3.57 39.12 -0.71
N ARG A 231 -2.66 38.31 -1.26
CA ARG A 231 -1.22 38.52 -1.10
C ARG A 231 -0.74 39.85 -1.70
N ILE A 232 -1.31 40.25 -2.84
CA ILE A 232 -1.00 41.56 -3.45
C ILE A 232 -1.44 42.69 -2.51
N VAL A 233 -2.66 42.63 -1.97
CA VAL A 233 -3.18 43.63 -1.05
C VAL A 233 -2.35 43.68 0.24
N ASP A 234 -2.06 42.54 0.85
CA ASP A 234 -1.25 42.48 2.08
C ASP A 234 0.17 43.02 1.85
N GLY A 235 0.77 42.70 0.69
CA GLY A 235 2.05 43.25 0.28
C GLY A 235 2.00 44.76 0.04
N ALA A 236 0.95 45.25 -0.62
CA ALA A 236 0.75 46.68 -0.89
C ALA A 236 0.59 47.46 0.42
N VAL A 237 -0.22 46.97 1.36
CA VAL A 237 -0.39 47.58 2.68
C VAL A 237 0.95 47.66 3.44
N GLY A 238 1.72 46.54 3.42
CA GLY A 238 3.04 46.53 4.06
C GLY A 238 4.03 47.53 3.42
N MET A 239 4.04 47.64 2.08
CA MET A 239 4.88 48.62 1.38
C MET A 239 4.49 50.05 1.70
N VAL A 240 3.19 50.36 1.75
CA VAL A 240 2.71 51.67 2.08
C VAL A 240 3.04 52.05 3.53
N ASP A 241 2.86 51.15 4.49
CA ASP A 241 3.21 51.36 5.89
C ASP A 241 4.72 51.63 6.05
N MET A 242 5.55 50.88 5.36
CA MET A 242 7.01 51.05 5.34
C MET A 242 7.40 52.40 4.76
N ALA A 243 6.81 52.77 3.58
CA ALA A 243 7.10 54.06 2.95
C ALA A 243 6.70 55.24 3.85
N LEU A 244 5.57 55.17 4.52
CA LEU A 244 5.15 56.24 5.47
C LEU A 244 6.08 56.36 6.67
N LYS A 245 6.53 55.26 7.24
CA LYS A 245 7.50 55.25 8.35
C LYS A 245 8.84 55.85 7.95
N ASP A 246 9.33 55.49 6.76
CA ASP A 246 10.60 55.99 6.25
C ASP A 246 10.56 57.49 5.94
N LEU A 247 9.48 57.97 5.29
CA LEU A 247 9.29 59.42 5.04
C LEU A 247 9.22 60.23 6.33
N LYS A 248 8.56 59.69 7.34
CA LYS A 248 8.48 60.36 8.68
C LYS A 248 9.83 60.34 9.39
N ALA A 249 10.57 59.23 9.33
CA ALA A 249 11.90 59.12 9.97
C ALA A 249 12.95 60.02 9.30
N LEU A 250 12.88 60.21 7.99
CA LEU A 250 13.78 61.06 7.22
C LEU A 250 13.41 62.57 7.31
N GLY A 251 12.27 62.91 7.87
CA GLY A 251 11.82 64.29 8.01
C GLY A 251 11.57 65.01 6.66
N ILE A 252 11.36 64.28 5.57
CA ILE A 252 11.23 64.79 4.21
C ILE A 252 9.90 65.53 4.04
N VAL A 253 8.85 65.03 4.71
CA VAL A 253 7.47 65.56 4.58
C VAL A 253 6.79 65.49 5.93
N ASP A 254 6.27 66.63 6.38
CA ASP A 254 5.33 66.70 7.50
C ASP A 254 3.89 66.63 6.97
N LEU A 255 3.31 65.40 7.03
CA LEU A 255 1.96 65.12 6.50
C LEU A 255 0.96 65.16 7.64
N ASP A 256 -0.07 65.98 7.49
CA ASP A 256 -1.28 65.87 8.31
C ASP A 256 -2.04 64.58 8.01
N GLU A 257 -2.94 64.18 8.91
CA GLU A 257 -3.68 62.90 8.80
C GLU A 257 -4.47 62.78 7.49
N GLU A 258 -5.03 63.89 7.00
CA GLU A 258 -5.86 63.92 5.78
C GLU A 258 -5.00 63.67 4.52
N ARG A 259 -3.85 64.33 4.43
CA ARG A 259 -2.92 64.14 3.32
C ARG A 259 -2.27 62.75 3.34
N GLN A 260 -2.00 62.21 4.53
CA GLN A 260 -1.51 60.87 4.71
C GLN A 260 -2.53 59.83 4.19
N ALA A 261 -3.83 59.97 4.54
CA ALA A 261 -4.88 59.10 4.08
C ALA A 261 -5.05 59.15 2.55
N GLN A 262 -4.93 60.36 1.96
CA GLN A 262 -5.03 60.53 0.51
C GLN A 262 -3.82 59.87 -0.22
N MET A 263 -2.63 59.99 0.32
CA MET A 263 -1.42 59.35 -0.22
C MET A 263 -1.54 57.83 -0.15
N VAL A 264 -1.98 57.27 0.99
CA VAL A 264 -2.25 55.82 1.18
C VAL A 264 -3.25 55.32 0.14
N SER A 265 -4.38 56.02 -0.03
CA SER A 265 -5.37 55.63 -1.01
C SER A 265 -4.82 55.63 -2.43
N ASN A 266 -4.07 56.64 -2.83
CA ASN A 266 -3.44 56.71 -4.15
C ASN A 266 -2.42 55.61 -4.39
N LEU A 267 -1.56 55.33 -3.42
CA LEU A 267 -0.56 54.28 -3.48
C LEU A 267 -1.20 52.87 -3.56
N LEU A 268 -2.23 52.61 -2.74
CA LEU A 268 -2.95 51.33 -2.80
C LEU A 268 -3.65 51.12 -4.13
N VAL A 269 -4.26 52.13 -4.73
CA VAL A 269 -4.84 52.01 -6.06
C VAL A 269 -3.80 51.62 -7.11
N VAL A 270 -2.62 52.26 -7.07
CA VAL A 270 -1.52 51.93 -8.00
C VAL A 270 -0.97 50.53 -7.78
N LEU A 271 -0.72 50.15 -6.53
CA LEU A 271 -0.07 48.87 -6.16
C LEU A 271 -1.02 47.68 -6.30
N CYS A 272 -2.33 47.87 -6.08
CA CYS A 272 -3.33 46.80 -6.20
C CYS A 272 -3.98 46.69 -7.59
N SER A 273 -3.64 47.57 -8.53
CA SER A 273 -4.20 47.56 -9.88
C SER A 273 -3.66 46.39 -10.73
N ASP A 274 -4.55 45.69 -11.42
CA ASP A 274 -4.20 44.60 -12.36
C ASP A 274 -3.62 45.13 -13.69
N ARG A 275 -3.69 46.42 -13.96
CA ARG A 275 -3.19 47.06 -15.20
C ARG A 275 -2.21 48.16 -14.84
N ALA A 276 -1.23 48.37 -15.72
CA ALA A 276 -0.33 49.50 -15.60
C ALA A 276 -1.15 50.80 -15.54
N VAL A 277 -1.15 51.46 -14.40
CA VAL A 277 -1.85 52.73 -14.17
C VAL A 277 -0.98 53.83 -14.77
N THR A 278 -1.50 54.59 -15.70
CA THR A 278 -0.90 55.86 -16.14
C THR A 278 -1.30 56.96 -15.13
N PRO A 279 -0.43 57.40 -14.24
CA PRO A 279 -0.77 58.45 -13.30
C PRO A 279 -1.02 59.75 -14.09
N VAL A 280 -2.23 60.23 -14.03
CA VAL A 280 -2.53 61.61 -14.49
C VAL A 280 -2.22 62.52 -13.34
N VAL A 281 -1.07 63.17 -13.38
CA VAL A 281 -0.71 64.19 -12.41
C VAL A 281 -1.54 65.45 -12.78
N ASN A 282 -2.57 65.72 -12.01
CA ASN A 282 -3.25 66.97 -12.11
C ASN A 282 -2.37 68.06 -11.51
N THR A 283 -1.65 68.78 -12.37
CA THR A 283 -0.92 69.99 -11.99
C THR A 283 -1.84 71.19 -11.79
N GLY A 284 -3.13 70.89 -11.44
CA GLY A 284 -4.16 71.85 -11.23
C GLY A 284 -3.77 72.95 -10.32
N SER A 285 -4.02 74.09 -10.79
CA SER A 285 -3.98 75.40 -10.22
C SER A 285 -4.21 75.41 -8.70
N ILE A 286 -3.14 75.70 -7.99
CA ILE A 286 -3.24 76.30 -6.66
C ILE A 286 -3.97 77.62 -6.90
N HIS A 287 -5.27 77.67 -6.75
CA HIS A 287 -6.02 78.88 -6.67
C HIS A 287 -6.57 79.02 -5.26
N GLN A 288 -5.94 79.98 -4.69
CA GLN A 288 -6.37 81.10 -3.85
C GLN A 288 -7.06 80.74 -2.54
#